data_897ae88814e5a4c4bec7f48f7f1f04df
#
_entry.id   897ae88814e5a4c4bec7f48f7f1f04df
#
_cell.length_a   1.000
_cell.length_b   1.000
_cell.length_c   1.000
_cell.angle_alpha   90.00
_cell.angle_beta   90.00
_cell.angle_gamma   90.00
#
_symmetry.space_group_name_H-M   'P 1'
#
loop_
_entity.id
_entity.type
_entity.pdbx_description
1 polymer ?
#
loop_
_entity_poly.entity_id
_entity_poly.type
_entity_poly.pdbx_seq_one_letter_code
_entity_poly.pdbx_strand_id
1 'polypeptide(L)'
;MSKWSVEGVPFNRTMTWYKATFKSPLGNDPVVVDLMGLGKGTAWVNGNNIGRYWPAFISSENGCDAKCNYRGAYHAEKCLTNCGEPTQRWYHVPRSFLNAEGDNTLVLFEEMGGNPSLVSFQTTRVGSVCANVYEKKIIELSCDRKPISAIKFASFGNPNGNCGSFEKGTCESSKNTVDILTQECVGKEKCCIDVSTERFGAPDCSGAPRRLAVEAIC
;
A
#
# COMPACT_ATOMS: atom_id res chain seq x y z
N MET A 1 22.49 -34.07 1.19
CA MET A 1 21.05 -33.93 1.49
C MET A 1 20.96 -33.28 2.87
N SER A 2 20.55 -32.04 2.97
CA SER A 2 20.37 -31.34 4.25
C SER A 2 19.18 -31.93 5.00
N LYS A 3 19.35 -32.29 6.27
CA LYS A 3 18.26 -32.77 7.13
C LYS A 3 17.58 -31.56 7.77
N TRP A 4 16.26 -31.52 7.71
CA TRP A 4 15.45 -30.52 8.44
C TRP A 4 15.31 -31.00 9.88
N SER A 5 15.65 -30.11 10.84
CA SER A 5 15.42 -30.38 12.27
C SER A 5 13.99 -29.97 12.64
N VAL A 6 13.33 -30.78 13.46
CA VAL A 6 12.02 -30.48 14.03
C VAL A 6 12.11 -30.05 15.52
N GLU A 7 13.30 -30.03 16.09
CA GLU A 7 13.56 -29.62 17.47
C GLU A 7 13.70 -28.10 17.54
N GLY A 8 12.63 -27.43 17.94
CA GLY A 8 12.59 -25.99 18.17
C GLY A 8 12.96 -25.16 16.94
N VAL A 9 12.39 -23.97 16.81
CA VAL A 9 12.77 -23.06 15.74
C VAL A 9 13.94 -22.20 16.22
N PRO A 10 15.12 -22.26 15.57
CA PRO A 10 16.25 -21.43 15.98
C PRO A 10 15.95 -19.95 15.71
N PHE A 11 16.27 -19.07 16.66
CA PHE A 11 16.15 -17.63 16.54
C PHE A 11 17.51 -16.97 16.33
N ASN A 12 17.52 -15.80 15.70
CA ASN A 12 18.71 -14.93 15.57
C ASN A 12 19.96 -15.64 15.03
N ARG A 13 19.77 -16.63 14.16
CA ARG A 13 20.87 -17.32 13.48
C ARG A 13 21.03 -16.81 12.07
N THR A 14 22.22 -16.40 11.74
CA THR A 14 22.60 -16.01 10.38
C THR A 14 22.69 -17.22 9.46
N MET A 15 22.52 -17.01 8.15
CA MET A 15 22.68 -18.01 7.09
C MET A 15 21.88 -19.29 7.33
N THR A 16 20.63 -19.13 7.77
CA THR A 16 19.77 -20.24 8.19
C THR A 16 18.63 -20.46 7.22
N TRP A 17 18.37 -21.74 6.90
CA TRP A 17 17.21 -22.16 6.12
C TRP A 17 16.06 -22.54 7.05
N TYR A 18 14.89 -21.99 6.76
CA TYR A 18 13.63 -22.38 7.41
C TYR A 18 12.69 -22.98 6.37
N LYS A 19 11.90 -23.97 6.81
CA LYS A 19 10.82 -24.55 6.01
C LYS A 19 9.59 -24.69 6.89
N ALA A 20 8.46 -24.22 6.38
CA ALA A 20 7.18 -24.35 7.05
C ALA A 20 6.09 -24.80 6.08
N THR A 21 5.09 -25.46 6.60
CA THR A 21 3.86 -25.82 5.87
C THR A 21 2.73 -24.92 6.33
N PHE A 22 1.91 -24.44 5.41
CA PHE A 22 0.77 -23.57 5.72
C PHE A 22 -0.43 -23.86 4.81
N LYS A 23 -1.62 -23.45 5.24
CA LYS A 23 -2.83 -23.47 4.39
C LYS A 23 -3.00 -22.13 3.70
N SER A 24 -3.46 -22.17 2.45
CA SER A 24 -3.80 -20.95 1.71
C SER A 24 -4.87 -20.15 2.45
N PRO A 25 -4.72 -18.82 2.60
CA PRO A 25 -5.81 -17.99 3.06
C PRO A 25 -7.05 -18.13 2.17
N LEU A 26 -8.22 -18.20 2.80
CA LEU A 26 -9.51 -18.39 2.11
C LEU A 26 -9.86 -17.18 1.21
N GLY A 27 -10.77 -17.44 0.27
CA GLY A 27 -11.30 -16.41 -0.65
C GLY A 27 -10.36 -16.09 -1.81
N ASN A 28 -10.69 -15.01 -2.53
CA ASN A 28 -10.00 -14.60 -3.76
C ASN A 28 -9.19 -13.29 -3.61
N ASP A 29 -9.21 -12.69 -2.42
CA ASP A 29 -8.42 -11.48 -2.17
C ASP A 29 -6.91 -11.76 -2.33
N PRO A 30 -6.09 -10.77 -2.74
CA PRO A 30 -4.66 -10.92 -2.86
C PRO A 30 -4.02 -11.43 -1.57
N VAL A 31 -3.03 -12.32 -1.70
CA VAL A 31 -2.31 -12.89 -0.58
C VAL A 31 -0.97 -12.21 -0.42
N VAL A 32 -0.60 -11.94 0.81
CA VAL A 32 0.74 -11.48 1.20
C VAL A 32 1.30 -12.40 2.28
N VAL A 33 2.61 -12.58 2.27
CA VAL A 33 3.34 -13.08 3.42
C VAL A 33 3.88 -11.89 4.21
N ASP A 34 3.58 -11.87 5.49
CA ASP A 34 4.14 -10.92 6.45
C ASP A 34 5.42 -11.54 7.02
N LEU A 35 6.56 -10.94 6.68
CA LEU A 35 7.88 -11.40 7.11
C LEU A 35 8.37 -10.66 8.37
N MET A 36 7.43 -10.21 9.20
CA MET A 36 7.72 -9.61 10.50
C MET A 36 8.67 -10.48 11.32
N GLY A 37 9.64 -9.85 11.95
CA GLY A 37 10.62 -10.51 12.80
C GLY A 37 11.85 -11.07 12.08
N LEU A 38 11.86 -11.11 10.75
CA LEU A 38 13.02 -11.50 9.96
C LEU A 38 13.93 -10.31 9.66
N GLY A 39 15.19 -10.59 9.33
CA GLY A 39 16.18 -9.58 9.00
C GLY A 39 16.28 -9.33 7.48
N LYS A 40 16.87 -10.26 6.76
CA LYS A 40 17.16 -10.15 5.33
C LYS A 40 17.34 -11.53 4.73
N GLY A 41 16.81 -11.75 3.54
CA GLY A 41 16.96 -13.05 2.89
C GLY A 41 16.17 -13.20 1.60
N THR A 42 15.86 -14.43 1.28
CA THR A 42 15.06 -14.79 0.10
C THR A 42 13.97 -15.79 0.48
N ALA A 43 12.80 -15.66 -0.13
CA ALA A 43 11.64 -16.48 0.17
C ALA A 43 11.11 -17.20 -1.07
N TRP A 44 10.61 -18.42 -0.87
CA TRP A 44 9.98 -19.26 -1.89
C TRP A 44 8.67 -19.83 -1.37
N VAL A 45 7.67 -19.83 -2.22
CA VAL A 45 6.37 -20.46 -1.97
C VAL A 45 6.15 -21.54 -3.01
N ASN A 46 6.00 -22.79 -2.57
CA ASN A 46 5.85 -23.96 -3.45
C ASN A 46 6.92 -24.04 -4.55
N GLY A 47 8.18 -23.70 -4.21
CA GLY A 47 9.30 -23.70 -5.14
C GLY A 47 9.41 -22.44 -6.01
N ASN A 48 8.40 -21.56 -6.01
CA ASN A 48 8.45 -20.29 -6.72
C ASN A 48 9.11 -19.22 -5.88
N ASN A 49 10.14 -18.57 -6.40
CA ASN A 49 10.82 -17.48 -5.74
C ASN A 49 9.90 -16.24 -5.71
N ILE A 50 9.57 -15.72 -4.52
CA ILE A 50 8.81 -14.48 -4.35
C ILE A 50 9.69 -13.25 -4.15
N GLY A 51 11.00 -13.44 -4.24
CA GLY A 51 11.98 -12.36 -4.20
C GLY A 51 12.77 -12.30 -2.91
N ARG A 52 13.58 -11.26 -2.86
CA ARG A 52 14.40 -10.95 -1.71
C ARG A 52 13.59 -10.09 -0.73
N TYR A 53 13.68 -10.41 0.56
CA TYR A 53 13.09 -9.60 1.61
C TYR A 53 14.17 -8.88 2.42
N TRP A 54 13.81 -7.71 2.90
CA TRP A 54 14.66 -6.92 3.79
C TRP A 54 13.77 -5.95 4.59
N PRO A 55 13.09 -6.43 5.65
CA PRO A 55 12.28 -5.59 6.53
C PRO A 55 13.18 -4.70 7.40
N ALA A 56 13.83 -3.71 6.80
CA ALA A 56 14.68 -2.76 7.50
C ALA A 56 13.83 -1.78 8.31
N PHE A 57 14.29 -1.44 9.51
CA PHE A 57 13.64 -0.46 10.36
C PHE A 57 14.18 0.94 10.08
N ILE A 58 13.30 1.92 10.04
CA ILE A 58 13.65 3.33 9.96
C ILE A 58 14.00 3.81 11.38
N SER A 59 15.18 4.40 11.54
CA SER A 59 15.60 4.95 12.84
C SER A 59 14.77 6.18 13.20
N SER A 60 14.29 6.21 14.45
CA SER A 60 13.60 7.37 14.99
C SER A 60 14.54 8.56 15.26
N GLU A 61 15.86 8.33 15.28
CA GLU A 61 16.86 9.35 15.60
C GLU A 61 17.14 10.29 14.42
N ASN A 62 16.82 9.90 13.19
CA ASN A 62 17.10 10.67 11.97
C ASN A 62 15.96 11.58 11.52
N GLY A 63 15.06 11.93 12.40
CA GLY A 63 13.92 12.81 12.09
C GLY A 63 12.82 12.08 11.33
N CYS A 64 11.73 11.79 11.99
CA CYS A 64 10.54 11.18 11.40
C CYS A 64 9.46 12.23 11.24
N ASP A 65 8.97 12.42 10.02
CA ASP A 65 7.87 13.34 9.76
C ASP A 65 6.52 12.65 9.93
N ALA A 66 5.66 13.23 10.73
CA ALA A 66 4.26 12.80 10.85
C ALA A 66 3.49 13.02 9.53
N LYS A 67 3.94 13.99 8.72
CA LYS A 67 3.35 14.34 7.42
C LYS A 67 4.45 14.40 6.36
N CYS A 68 4.35 13.52 5.35
CA CYS A 68 5.29 13.48 4.25
C CYS A 68 4.88 14.47 3.14
N ASN A 69 5.71 15.43 2.82
CA ASN A 69 5.63 16.20 1.59
C ASN A 69 6.70 15.72 0.59
N TYR A 70 6.34 14.79 -0.27
CA TYR A 70 7.24 14.19 -1.27
C TYR A 70 7.49 15.06 -2.51
N ARG A 71 6.91 16.26 -2.61
CA ARG A 71 7.01 17.15 -3.76
C ARG A 71 8.37 17.85 -3.82
N GLY A 72 8.78 18.23 -5.03
CA GLY A 72 10.05 18.91 -5.28
C GLY A 72 11.22 17.94 -5.49
N ALA A 73 12.44 18.44 -5.26
CA ALA A 73 13.65 17.66 -5.43
C ALA A 73 13.71 16.45 -4.47
N TYR A 74 14.33 15.38 -4.93
CA TYR A 74 14.59 14.21 -4.09
C TYR A 74 15.66 14.54 -3.03
N HIS A 75 15.36 14.16 -1.79
CA HIS A 75 16.27 14.15 -0.66
C HIS A 75 16.06 12.85 0.12
N ALA A 76 17.12 12.15 0.44
CA ALA A 76 17.06 10.83 1.08
C ALA A 76 16.39 10.87 2.47
N GLU A 77 16.51 11.98 3.18
CA GLU A 77 15.93 12.23 4.49
C GLU A 77 14.46 12.70 4.43
N LYS A 78 13.97 13.03 3.23
CA LYS A 78 12.62 13.56 3.04
C LYS A 78 11.58 12.44 3.17
N CYS A 79 10.54 12.70 3.94
CA CYS A 79 9.44 11.75 4.10
C CYS A 79 9.78 10.45 4.83
N LEU A 80 10.65 10.51 5.82
CA LEU A 80 10.83 9.39 6.73
C LEU A 80 9.58 9.28 7.63
N THR A 81 8.75 8.29 7.34
CA THR A 81 7.55 7.97 8.12
C THR A 81 7.65 6.57 8.70
N ASN A 82 6.78 6.23 9.64
CA ASN A 82 6.75 4.92 10.31
C ASN A 82 8.07 4.55 11.01
N CYS A 83 8.72 5.53 11.64
CA CYS A 83 9.93 5.28 12.39
C CYS A 83 9.69 4.26 13.51
N GLY A 84 10.61 3.31 13.65
CA GLY A 84 10.46 2.16 14.55
C GLY A 84 9.71 0.98 13.95
N GLU A 85 9.13 1.13 12.76
CA GLU A 85 8.45 0.07 12.02
C GLU A 85 9.27 -0.38 10.81
N PRO A 86 9.12 -1.61 10.32
CA PRO A 86 9.82 -2.07 9.13
C PRO A 86 9.34 -1.32 7.88
N THR A 87 10.28 -0.95 7.00
CA THR A 87 10.00 -0.22 5.75
C THR A 87 9.16 -1.03 4.79
N GLN A 88 9.36 -2.35 4.77
CA GLN A 88 8.59 -3.30 4.00
C GLN A 88 8.51 -4.62 4.77
N ARG A 89 7.31 -5.08 5.07
CA ARG A 89 7.08 -6.34 5.78
C ARG A 89 6.18 -7.30 5.01
N TRP A 90 5.30 -6.79 4.12
CA TRP A 90 4.38 -7.60 3.33
C TRP A 90 4.92 -7.80 1.92
N TYR A 91 4.96 -9.05 1.49
CA TYR A 91 5.42 -9.44 0.16
C TYR A 91 4.30 -10.20 -0.53
N HIS A 92 3.98 -9.79 -1.77
CA HIS A 92 2.90 -10.40 -2.53
C HIS A 92 3.19 -11.86 -2.86
N VAL A 93 2.20 -12.70 -2.66
CA VAL A 93 2.22 -14.12 -3.03
C VAL A 93 1.13 -14.35 -4.07
N PRO A 94 1.48 -14.53 -5.35
CA PRO A 94 0.49 -14.81 -6.39
C PRO A 94 -0.35 -16.05 -6.03
N ARG A 95 -1.67 -15.94 -6.16
CA ARG A 95 -2.55 -17.08 -5.88
C ARG A 95 -2.27 -18.28 -6.77
N SER A 96 -1.73 -18.06 -7.98
CA SER A 96 -1.27 -19.13 -8.87
C SER A 96 -0.11 -19.96 -8.32
N PHE A 97 0.60 -19.45 -7.30
CA PHE A 97 1.65 -20.21 -6.61
C PHE A 97 1.08 -21.10 -5.49
N LEU A 98 -0.18 -20.87 -5.10
CA LEU A 98 -0.80 -21.51 -3.96
C LEU A 98 -1.69 -22.69 -4.39
N ASN A 99 -1.59 -23.79 -3.63
CA ASN A 99 -2.58 -24.85 -3.63
C ASN A 99 -3.74 -24.41 -2.71
N ALA A 100 -4.92 -24.20 -3.27
CA ALA A 100 -6.07 -23.66 -2.54
C ALA A 100 -6.58 -24.64 -1.45
N GLU A 101 -6.55 -25.94 -1.74
CA GLU A 101 -7.14 -26.96 -0.87
C GLU A 101 -6.11 -27.80 -0.11
N GLY A 102 -4.86 -27.79 -0.58
CA GLY A 102 -3.78 -28.59 -0.02
C GLY A 102 -2.85 -27.82 0.91
N ASP A 103 -1.77 -28.49 1.25
CA ASP A 103 -0.65 -27.87 1.96
C ASP A 103 0.22 -27.08 1.01
N ASN A 104 0.70 -25.96 1.48
CA ASN A 104 1.69 -25.12 0.80
C ASN A 104 2.99 -25.12 1.62
N THR A 105 4.10 -24.93 0.94
CA THR A 105 5.42 -24.89 1.56
C THR A 105 6.00 -23.48 1.43
N LEU A 106 6.38 -22.89 2.56
CA LEU A 106 7.23 -21.71 2.62
C LEU A 106 8.68 -22.17 2.89
N VAL A 107 9.61 -21.70 2.10
CA VAL A 107 11.05 -21.84 2.35
C VAL A 107 11.65 -20.45 2.46
N LEU A 108 12.45 -20.22 3.48
CA LEU A 108 13.15 -18.97 3.74
C LEU A 108 14.65 -19.25 3.86
N PHE A 109 15.45 -18.41 3.24
CA PHE A 109 16.89 -18.33 3.53
C PHE A 109 17.14 -17.00 4.24
N GLU A 110 17.38 -17.07 5.55
CA GLU A 110 17.61 -15.89 6.40
C GLU A 110 19.10 -15.65 6.54
N GLU A 111 19.55 -14.46 6.14
CA GLU A 111 20.97 -14.09 6.11
C GLU A 111 21.47 -13.44 7.41
N MET A 112 20.62 -12.68 8.08
CA MET A 112 20.99 -11.85 9.23
C MET A 112 20.60 -12.43 10.57
N GLY A 113 19.55 -13.23 10.58
CA GLY A 113 18.92 -13.73 11.80
C GLY A 113 17.65 -12.96 12.14
N GLY A 114 16.75 -13.62 12.84
CA GLY A 114 15.46 -13.08 13.23
C GLY A 114 14.60 -14.15 13.88
N ASN A 115 13.33 -13.83 14.09
CA ASN A 115 12.34 -14.73 14.66
C ASN A 115 11.31 -15.18 13.59
N PRO A 116 11.47 -16.36 12.97
CA PRO A 116 10.55 -16.82 11.93
C PRO A 116 9.18 -17.24 12.46
N SER A 117 8.98 -17.34 13.79
CA SER A 117 7.66 -17.63 14.36
C SER A 117 6.65 -16.49 14.21
N LEU A 118 7.11 -15.29 13.87
CA LEU A 118 6.26 -14.12 13.61
C LEU A 118 5.77 -14.05 12.15
N VAL A 119 6.26 -14.92 11.28
CA VAL A 119 5.85 -14.96 9.87
C VAL A 119 4.41 -15.46 9.75
N SER A 120 3.60 -14.78 8.96
CA SER A 120 2.21 -15.15 8.73
C SER A 120 1.77 -14.89 7.29
N PHE A 121 0.72 -15.60 6.85
CA PHE A 121 0.05 -15.34 5.58
C PHE A 121 -1.28 -14.64 5.82
N GLN A 122 -1.53 -13.60 5.06
CA GLN A 122 -2.70 -12.73 5.21
C GLN A 122 -3.32 -12.45 3.83
N THR A 123 -4.58 -12.03 3.81
CA THR A 123 -5.21 -11.41 2.65
C THR A 123 -5.21 -9.89 2.81
N THR A 124 -5.08 -9.19 1.68
CA THR A 124 -5.19 -7.73 1.64
C THR A 124 -6.48 -7.34 0.93
N ARG A 125 -7.12 -6.27 1.40
CA ARG A 125 -8.29 -5.69 0.76
C ARG A 125 -8.04 -4.23 0.46
N VAL A 126 -8.50 -3.78 -0.69
CA VAL A 126 -8.58 -2.36 -0.97
C VAL A 126 -9.70 -1.77 -0.11
N GLY A 127 -9.35 -0.93 0.83
CA GLY A 127 -10.31 -0.25 1.73
C GLY A 127 -10.61 1.18 1.31
N SER A 128 -9.67 1.83 0.61
CA SER A 128 -9.83 3.17 0.06
C SER A 128 -8.94 3.36 -1.16
N VAL A 129 -9.32 4.26 -2.03
CA VAL A 129 -8.51 4.73 -3.17
C VAL A 129 -8.41 6.23 -3.12
N CYS A 130 -7.29 6.76 -3.58
CA CYS A 130 -7.10 8.19 -3.63
C CYS A 130 -6.32 8.61 -4.87
N ALA A 131 -6.51 9.85 -5.29
CA ALA A 131 -5.74 10.44 -6.36
C ALA A 131 -5.58 11.96 -6.16
N ASN A 132 -4.53 12.51 -6.78
CA ASN A 132 -4.24 13.92 -6.80
C ASN A 132 -3.72 14.28 -8.19
N VAL A 133 -4.56 14.87 -9.02
CA VAL A 133 -4.33 15.02 -10.46
C VAL A 133 -4.56 16.48 -10.88
N TYR A 134 -3.66 17.01 -11.69
CA TYR A 134 -3.81 18.38 -12.23
C TYR A 134 -4.96 18.48 -13.23
N GLU A 135 -5.49 19.70 -13.35
CA GLU A 135 -6.46 20.09 -14.39
C GLU A 135 -6.00 19.63 -15.78
N LYS A 136 -6.95 19.31 -16.66
CA LYS A 136 -6.76 18.77 -18.01
C LYS A 136 -6.20 17.33 -18.06
N LYS A 137 -6.29 16.60 -16.98
CA LYS A 137 -5.96 15.18 -16.91
C LYS A 137 -7.21 14.37 -16.60
N ILE A 138 -7.12 13.07 -16.83
CA ILE A 138 -8.15 12.11 -16.44
C ILE A 138 -7.68 11.38 -15.19
N ILE A 139 -8.56 11.22 -14.24
CA ILE A 139 -8.38 10.41 -13.05
C ILE A 139 -9.21 9.14 -13.18
N GLU A 140 -8.65 8.03 -12.80
CA GLU A 140 -9.35 6.76 -12.64
C GLU A 140 -9.32 6.34 -11.18
N LEU A 141 -10.48 6.09 -10.59
CA LEU A 141 -10.63 5.49 -9.28
C LEU A 141 -11.18 4.07 -9.47
N SER A 142 -10.57 3.09 -8.85
CA SER A 142 -11.01 1.69 -8.94
C SER A 142 -10.83 0.98 -7.60
N CYS A 143 -11.86 0.26 -7.18
CA CYS A 143 -11.93 -0.49 -5.93
C CYS A 143 -11.73 -2.00 -6.09
N ASP A 144 -11.05 -2.43 -7.14
CA ASP A 144 -10.73 -3.84 -7.39
C ASP A 144 -11.96 -4.76 -7.22
N ARG A 145 -12.90 -4.67 -8.15
CA ARG A 145 -14.15 -5.48 -8.21
C ARG A 145 -15.14 -5.22 -7.05
N LYS A 146 -14.95 -4.16 -6.28
CA LYS A 146 -15.93 -3.69 -5.30
C LYS A 146 -16.47 -2.32 -5.72
N PRO A 147 -17.72 -2.00 -5.41
CA PRO A 147 -18.22 -0.66 -5.67
C PRO A 147 -17.55 0.36 -4.74
N ILE A 148 -17.32 1.56 -5.26
CA ILE A 148 -17.00 2.72 -4.45
C ILE A 148 -18.21 2.99 -3.54
N SER A 149 -18.02 2.95 -2.23
CA SER A 149 -19.12 3.07 -1.25
C SER A 149 -19.39 4.52 -0.86
N ALA A 150 -18.36 5.36 -0.82
CA ALA A 150 -18.48 6.77 -0.48
C ALA A 150 -17.29 7.60 -0.99
N ILE A 151 -17.48 8.91 -1.11
CA ILE A 151 -16.39 9.88 -1.27
C ILE A 151 -16.09 10.46 0.11
N LYS A 152 -14.91 10.14 0.65
CA LYS A 152 -14.46 10.60 1.96
C LYS A 152 -13.98 12.05 1.93
N PHE A 153 -13.28 12.41 0.86
CA PHE A 153 -12.74 13.74 0.63
C PHE A 153 -12.71 14.05 -0.85
N ALA A 154 -13.03 15.26 -1.22
CA ALA A 154 -12.79 15.79 -2.56
C ALA A 154 -12.63 17.33 -2.50
N SER A 155 -11.65 17.81 -3.24
CA SER A 155 -11.35 19.23 -3.38
C SER A 155 -10.78 19.52 -4.76
N PHE A 156 -11.33 20.51 -5.45
CA PHE A 156 -10.80 21.01 -6.71
C PHE A 156 -10.38 22.47 -6.57
N GLY A 157 -9.09 22.73 -6.78
CA GLY A 157 -8.44 24.02 -6.57
C GLY A 157 -6.95 23.83 -6.27
N ASN A 158 -6.52 24.23 -5.07
CA ASN A 158 -5.15 24.01 -4.61
C ASN A 158 -5.07 23.19 -3.31
N PRO A 159 -5.70 21.98 -3.24
CA PRO A 159 -5.69 21.18 -2.03
C PRO A 159 -4.25 20.86 -1.58
N ASN A 160 -4.07 20.67 -0.29
CA ASN A 160 -2.80 20.31 0.35
C ASN A 160 -2.83 18.85 0.84
N GLY A 161 -1.67 18.36 1.28
CA GLY A 161 -1.54 17.03 1.84
C GLY A 161 -1.36 15.92 0.80
N ASN A 162 -1.49 14.70 1.26
CA ASN A 162 -1.31 13.45 0.51
C ASN A 162 -2.49 12.52 0.76
N CYS A 163 -2.51 11.39 0.09
CA CYS A 163 -3.46 10.30 0.35
C CYS A 163 -3.51 9.97 1.86
N GLY A 164 -4.70 9.97 2.43
CA GLY A 164 -4.95 9.79 3.86
C GLY A 164 -4.93 11.07 4.70
N SER A 165 -4.40 12.18 4.16
CA SER A 165 -4.26 13.45 4.88
C SER A 165 -4.50 14.68 4.00
N PHE A 166 -5.36 14.57 2.99
CA PHE A 166 -5.73 15.71 2.17
C PHE A 166 -6.50 16.76 2.98
N GLU A 167 -6.20 18.01 2.72
CA GLU A 167 -6.87 19.18 3.30
C GLU A 167 -7.24 20.15 2.17
N LYS A 168 -8.33 20.88 2.37
CA LYS A 168 -8.70 21.97 1.45
C LYS A 168 -7.62 23.05 1.48
N GLY A 169 -7.34 23.60 0.31
CA GLY A 169 -6.42 24.71 0.19
C GLY A 169 -7.11 26.07 0.39
N THR A 170 -6.38 27.13 0.06
CA THR A 170 -6.90 28.51 0.12
C THR A 170 -7.76 28.88 -1.08
N CYS A 171 -7.67 28.10 -2.15
CA CYS A 171 -8.42 28.25 -3.39
C CYS A 171 -9.25 26.97 -3.60
N GLU A 172 -10.57 27.10 -3.58
CA GLU A 172 -11.54 26.02 -3.70
C GLU A 172 -12.60 26.35 -4.74
N SER A 173 -13.09 25.31 -5.42
CA SER A 173 -14.27 25.44 -6.27
C SER A 173 -15.51 25.86 -5.46
N SER A 174 -16.32 26.73 -6.04
CA SER A 174 -17.65 27.06 -5.52
C SER A 174 -18.67 25.92 -5.70
N LYS A 175 -18.41 24.98 -6.62
CA LYS A 175 -19.23 23.78 -6.78
C LYS A 175 -18.85 22.74 -5.72
N ASN A 176 -19.84 21.98 -5.25
CA ASN A 176 -19.56 20.91 -4.31
C ASN A 176 -18.89 19.74 -5.00
N THR A 177 -17.58 19.67 -4.92
CA THR A 177 -16.75 18.61 -5.56
C THR A 177 -17.11 17.23 -5.05
N VAL A 178 -17.46 17.09 -3.76
CA VAL A 178 -17.87 15.82 -3.16
C VAL A 178 -19.17 15.31 -3.79
N ASP A 179 -20.18 16.18 -3.95
CA ASP A 179 -21.46 15.79 -4.53
C ASP A 179 -21.31 15.34 -5.99
N ILE A 180 -20.51 16.06 -6.78
CA ILE A 180 -20.23 15.70 -8.18
C ILE A 180 -19.64 14.30 -8.25
N LEU A 181 -18.61 14.02 -7.46
CA LEU A 181 -17.95 12.72 -7.45
C LEU A 181 -18.82 11.62 -6.84
N THR A 182 -19.65 11.94 -5.86
CA THR A 182 -20.62 10.99 -5.30
C THR A 182 -21.60 10.53 -6.37
N GLN A 183 -22.16 11.44 -7.14
CA GLN A 183 -23.10 11.09 -8.22
C GLN A 183 -22.44 10.29 -9.34
N GLU A 184 -21.18 10.58 -9.64
CA GLU A 184 -20.48 9.93 -10.74
C GLU A 184 -19.82 8.60 -10.40
N CYS A 185 -19.33 8.41 -9.18
CA CYS A 185 -18.48 7.29 -8.81
C CYS A 185 -19.11 6.30 -7.84
N VAL A 186 -19.95 6.75 -6.91
CA VAL A 186 -20.50 5.85 -5.87
C VAL A 186 -21.40 4.79 -6.52
N GLY A 187 -21.25 3.55 -6.08
CA GLY A 187 -21.93 2.38 -6.62
C GLY A 187 -21.24 1.75 -7.83
N LYS A 188 -20.18 2.34 -8.38
CA LYS A 188 -19.41 1.78 -9.49
C LYS A 188 -18.12 1.15 -8.99
N GLU A 189 -17.69 0.05 -9.60
CA GLU A 189 -16.39 -0.58 -9.33
C GLU A 189 -15.21 0.31 -9.77
N LYS A 190 -15.46 1.13 -10.79
CA LYS A 190 -14.50 2.01 -11.42
C LYS A 190 -15.19 3.25 -11.96
N CYS A 191 -14.58 4.42 -11.78
CA CYS A 191 -15.00 5.64 -12.43
C CYS A 191 -13.82 6.42 -13.02
N CYS A 192 -14.04 7.00 -14.20
CA CYS A 192 -13.08 7.84 -14.90
C CYS A 192 -13.62 9.27 -14.92
N ILE A 193 -12.84 10.23 -14.46
CA ILE A 193 -13.22 11.62 -14.28
C ILE A 193 -12.28 12.51 -15.08
N ASP A 194 -12.82 13.32 -15.95
CA ASP A 194 -12.10 14.43 -16.56
C ASP A 194 -11.97 15.58 -15.55
N VAL A 195 -10.74 16.00 -15.28
CA VAL A 195 -10.45 17.07 -14.31
C VAL A 195 -10.46 18.40 -15.04
N SER A 196 -11.63 19.01 -15.10
CA SER A 196 -11.84 20.24 -15.87
C SER A 196 -12.62 21.30 -15.08
N THR A 197 -12.43 22.56 -15.47
CA THR A 197 -13.18 23.70 -14.90
C THR A 197 -14.65 23.69 -15.29
N GLU A 198 -15.01 23.12 -16.43
CA GLU A 198 -16.40 22.94 -16.84
C GLU A 198 -17.17 22.09 -15.83
N ARG A 199 -16.54 21.02 -15.37
CA ARG A 199 -17.11 20.07 -14.41
C ARG A 199 -17.11 20.63 -13.00
N PHE A 200 -15.96 21.04 -12.52
CA PHE A 200 -15.74 21.40 -11.11
C PHE A 200 -15.84 22.91 -10.83
N GLY A 201 -15.98 23.76 -11.83
CA GLY A 201 -15.94 25.21 -11.70
C GLY A 201 -14.52 25.77 -11.84
N ALA A 202 -14.39 27.05 -11.96
CA ALA A 202 -13.15 27.76 -12.22
C ALA A 202 -12.72 28.61 -11.00
N PRO A 203 -12.19 28.01 -9.92
CA PRO A 203 -11.72 28.79 -8.77
C PRO A 203 -10.54 29.69 -9.16
N ASP A 204 -10.50 30.90 -8.64
CA ASP A 204 -9.35 31.80 -8.82
C ASP A 204 -8.24 31.40 -7.85
N CYS A 205 -7.21 30.74 -8.37
CA CYS A 205 -6.08 30.26 -7.60
C CYS A 205 -4.85 31.16 -7.72
N SER A 206 -5.02 32.41 -8.15
CA SER A 206 -3.93 33.40 -8.26
C SER A 206 -2.67 32.87 -8.98
N GLY A 207 -2.87 32.18 -10.09
CA GLY A 207 -1.80 31.58 -10.91
C GLY A 207 -1.28 30.22 -10.44
N ALA A 208 -1.72 29.70 -9.29
CA ALA A 208 -1.37 28.35 -8.87
C ALA A 208 -2.12 27.30 -9.76
N PRO A 209 -1.46 26.19 -10.16
CA PRO A 209 -2.10 25.17 -10.97
C PRO A 209 -3.21 24.47 -10.17
N ARG A 210 -4.39 24.39 -10.80
CA ARG A 210 -5.53 23.67 -10.21
C ARG A 210 -5.34 22.18 -10.29
N ARG A 211 -5.87 21.47 -9.31
CA ARG A 211 -5.87 20.01 -9.23
C ARG A 211 -7.06 19.48 -8.46
N LEU A 212 -7.42 18.27 -8.75
CA LEU A 212 -8.40 17.49 -8.01
C LEU A 212 -7.66 16.56 -7.04
N ALA A 213 -7.93 16.66 -5.75
CA ALA A 213 -7.57 15.65 -4.77
C ALA A 213 -8.85 14.93 -4.33
N VAL A 214 -8.82 13.61 -4.28
CA VAL A 214 -9.97 12.78 -3.92
C VAL A 214 -9.54 11.57 -3.11
N GLU A 215 -10.35 11.22 -2.11
CA GLU A 215 -10.31 9.95 -1.38
C GLU A 215 -11.69 9.31 -1.42
N ALA A 216 -11.75 8.07 -1.85
CA ALA A 216 -12.96 7.27 -1.90
C ALA A 216 -12.81 5.99 -1.07
N ILE A 217 -13.91 5.55 -0.48
CA ILE A 217 -14.02 4.31 0.30
C ILE A 217 -14.54 3.20 -0.61
N CYS A 218 -13.91 2.05 -0.51
CA CYS A 218 -14.27 0.85 -1.27
C CYS A 218 -15.21 -0.10 -0.51
#